data_4844440dc1afc023ffeb3eee83078a81
#
_entry.id   4844440dc1afc023ffeb3eee83078a81
#
_cell.length_a   1.000
_cell.length_b   1.000
_cell.length_c   1.000
_cell.angle_alpha   90.00
_cell.angle_beta   90.00
_cell.angle_gamma   90.00
#
_symmetry.space_group_name_H-M   'P 1'
#
loop_
_entity.id
_entity.type
_entity.pdbx_description
1 polymer ?
#
loop_
_entity_poly.entity_id
_entity_poly.type
_entity_poly.pdbx_seq_one_letter_code
_entity_poly.pdbx_strand_id
1 'polypeptide(L)'
;MPRRNDIKSILIIGAGPIVIGQACEFDYSGVQACKALREEGYKVILVNSNPATIMTDPELADSTYIEPINWKALKKIIEIEKPDAILPTMGGQTGLNAALDLDKYGILKQFNVELIGATKEAIDKAEDREKFAEAIKKIGLFTPKAGLAHNLKEATKIQSEVGFPCIIRPNFTMGGSGSGIAYNTQEFEEICERGLDLSPTTELYIDQYLSGWKEYEMEVVRDKSDNCIIVCSIENFDPMGVHTGDSITVAPAQTLTDKEYQHMRDASMAILREIGAVSYTHLTLPTKRIV
;
A
#
# COMPACT_ATOMS: atom_id res chain seq x y z
N MET A 1 -12.21 13.95 14.29
CA MET A 1 -10.95 14.67 14.62
C MET A 1 -11.17 16.13 14.35
N PRO A 2 -10.70 17.07 15.18
CA PRO A 2 -10.87 18.48 14.89
C PRO A 2 -10.02 18.87 13.68
N ARG A 3 -10.54 19.82 12.89
CA ARG A 3 -9.84 20.43 11.77
C ARG A 3 -8.48 21.01 12.21
N ARG A 4 -7.45 20.81 11.41
CA ARG A 4 -6.13 21.45 11.59
C ARG A 4 -6.18 22.89 11.10
N ASN A 5 -6.08 23.84 12.02
CA ASN A 5 -6.13 25.28 11.71
C ASN A 5 -4.80 25.85 11.21
N ASP A 6 -3.73 25.10 11.36
CA ASP A 6 -2.37 25.42 10.91
C ASP A 6 -2.14 25.12 9.42
N ILE A 7 -2.99 24.31 8.80
CA ILE A 7 -3.01 23.99 7.37
C ILE A 7 -4.19 24.74 6.72
N LYS A 8 -3.94 25.35 5.56
CA LYS A 8 -4.96 26.06 4.76
C LYS A 8 -5.11 25.45 3.37
N SER A 9 -4.04 24.90 2.83
CA SER A 9 -3.98 24.35 1.47
C SER A 9 -3.30 22.98 1.43
N ILE A 10 -3.87 22.07 0.65
CA ILE A 10 -3.42 20.68 0.56
C ILE A 10 -3.27 20.30 -0.92
N LEU A 11 -2.10 19.78 -1.28
CA LEU A 11 -1.84 19.17 -2.58
C LEU A 11 -2.12 17.67 -2.51
N ILE A 12 -3.06 17.19 -3.30
CA ILE A 12 -3.35 15.75 -3.47
C ILE A 12 -2.60 15.25 -4.71
N ILE A 13 -1.87 14.16 -4.57
CA ILE A 13 -1.21 13.48 -5.69
C ILE A 13 -2.08 12.30 -6.10
N GLY A 14 -2.49 12.27 -7.37
CA GLY A 14 -3.27 11.18 -7.95
C GLY A 14 -2.43 9.97 -8.36
N ALA A 15 -3.10 8.91 -8.79
CA ALA A 15 -2.47 7.63 -9.14
C ALA A 15 -1.90 7.58 -10.56
N GLY A 16 -2.18 8.57 -11.40
CA GLY A 16 -1.84 8.52 -12.83
C GLY A 16 -2.84 7.69 -13.63
N PRO A 17 -2.43 7.10 -14.76
CA PRO A 17 -3.26 6.21 -15.54
C PRO A 17 -3.65 4.97 -14.74
N ILE A 18 -4.92 4.56 -14.84
CA ILE A 18 -5.38 3.30 -14.26
C ILE A 18 -4.80 2.16 -15.10
N VAL A 19 -4.04 1.28 -14.44
CA VAL A 19 -3.47 0.07 -15.06
C VAL A 19 -4.32 -1.13 -14.66
N ILE A 20 -4.65 -2.01 -15.61
CA ILE A 20 -5.39 -3.24 -15.33
C ILE A 20 -4.63 -4.07 -14.26
N GLY A 21 -5.34 -4.50 -13.23
CA GLY A 21 -4.75 -5.23 -12.09
C GLY A 21 -4.16 -4.34 -11.00
N GLN A 22 -4.20 -3.01 -11.15
CA GLN A 22 -3.96 -2.06 -10.08
C GLN A 22 -5.29 -1.48 -9.57
N ALA A 23 -5.27 -1.03 -8.32
CA ALA A 23 -6.43 -0.51 -7.64
C ALA A 23 -7.10 0.66 -8.40
N CYS A 24 -8.19 0.39 -9.10
CA CYS A 24 -8.99 1.41 -9.79
C CYS A 24 -9.76 2.31 -8.80
N GLU A 25 -9.90 1.87 -7.56
CA GLU A 25 -10.54 2.62 -6.47
C GLU A 25 -9.79 3.89 -6.09
N PHE A 26 -8.52 4.05 -6.44
CA PHE A 26 -7.75 5.28 -6.17
C PHE A 26 -8.36 6.51 -6.82
N ASP A 27 -8.97 6.38 -8.00
CA ASP A 27 -9.65 7.48 -8.66
C ASP A 27 -10.83 7.98 -7.81
N TYR A 28 -11.67 7.06 -7.34
CA TYR A 28 -12.77 7.38 -6.44
C TYR A 28 -12.30 7.90 -5.08
N SER A 29 -11.29 7.27 -4.49
CA SER A 29 -10.72 7.70 -3.21
C SER A 29 -10.17 9.12 -3.26
N GLY A 30 -9.50 9.47 -4.36
CA GLY A 30 -9.02 10.83 -4.62
C GLY A 30 -10.14 11.85 -4.73
N VAL A 31 -11.24 11.51 -5.41
CA VAL A 31 -12.46 12.35 -5.49
C VAL A 31 -13.04 12.57 -4.10
N GLN A 32 -13.18 11.52 -3.30
CA GLN A 32 -13.73 11.64 -1.94
C GLN A 32 -12.81 12.47 -1.03
N ALA A 33 -11.49 12.34 -1.18
CA ALA A 33 -10.54 13.19 -0.45
C ALA A 33 -10.69 14.67 -0.83
N CYS A 34 -10.83 14.99 -2.13
CA CYS A 34 -11.08 16.35 -2.58
C CYS A 34 -12.36 16.93 -1.96
N LYS A 35 -13.47 16.17 -2.01
CA LYS A 35 -14.75 16.59 -1.42
C LYS A 35 -14.65 16.82 0.08
N ALA A 36 -14.13 15.84 0.82
CA ALA A 36 -14.02 15.93 2.27
C ALA A 36 -13.14 17.11 2.72
N LEU A 37 -12.00 17.33 2.07
CA LEU A 37 -11.12 18.43 2.39
C LEU A 37 -11.71 19.80 2.07
N ARG A 38 -12.48 19.92 0.97
CA ARG A 38 -13.20 21.15 0.64
C ARG A 38 -14.35 21.42 1.61
N GLU A 39 -15.09 20.41 2.02
CA GLU A 39 -16.13 20.51 3.07
C GLU A 39 -15.55 21.00 4.39
N GLU A 40 -14.34 20.56 4.75
CA GLU A 40 -13.59 21.06 5.91
C GLU A 40 -13.00 22.47 5.68
N GLY A 41 -13.13 23.05 4.49
CA GLY A 41 -12.72 24.42 4.15
C GLY A 41 -11.23 24.57 3.87
N TYR A 42 -10.55 23.52 3.41
CA TYR A 42 -9.19 23.61 2.88
C TYR A 42 -9.22 24.00 1.39
N LYS A 43 -8.21 24.76 0.95
CA LYS A 43 -7.91 24.92 -0.47
C LYS A 43 -7.31 23.60 -0.97
N VAL A 44 -7.95 22.98 -1.95
CA VAL A 44 -7.50 21.70 -2.52
C VAL A 44 -6.84 21.92 -3.88
N ILE A 45 -5.60 21.46 -3.99
CA ILE A 45 -4.84 21.43 -5.23
C ILE A 45 -4.69 19.96 -5.61
N LEU A 46 -5.00 19.62 -6.86
CA LEU A 46 -4.90 18.26 -7.36
C LEU A 46 -3.91 18.18 -8.51
N VAL A 47 -3.08 17.15 -8.51
CA VAL A 47 -2.26 16.77 -9.67
C VAL A 47 -2.54 15.31 -10.04
N ASN A 48 -2.84 15.07 -11.31
CA ASN A 48 -2.94 13.72 -11.87
C ASN A 48 -2.50 13.76 -13.34
N SER A 49 -1.81 12.73 -13.80
CA SER A 49 -1.34 12.67 -15.19
C SER A 49 -2.38 12.13 -16.17
N ASN A 50 -3.50 11.60 -15.69
CA ASN A 50 -4.58 11.09 -16.52
C ASN A 50 -5.68 12.17 -16.68
N PRO A 51 -5.93 12.68 -17.90
CA PRO A 51 -6.98 13.66 -18.13
C PRO A 51 -8.38 13.04 -18.20
N ALA A 52 -8.50 11.72 -18.29
CA ALA A 52 -9.75 11.00 -18.53
C ALA A 52 -10.27 10.26 -17.29
N THR A 53 -10.10 10.86 -16.12
CA THR A 53 -10.59 10.32 -14.85
C THR A 53 -11.59 11.24 -14.20
N ILE A 54 -12.47 10.69 -13.34
CA ILE A 54 -13.40 11.51 -12.53
C ILE A 54 -12.63 12.44 -11.58
N MET A 55 -11.42 12.06 -11.16
CA MET A 55 -10.60 12.83 -10.23
C MET A 55 -10.14 14.17 -10.82
N THR A 56 -9.95 14.26 -12.14
CA THR A 56 -9.50 15.49 -12.82
C THR A 56 -10.66 16.39 -13.28
N ASP A 57 -11.88 16.10 -12.85
CA ASP A 57 -13.03 17.01 -13.07
C ASP A 57 -12.71 18.39 -12.46
N PRO A 58 -12.82 19.47 -13.25
CA PRO A 58 -12.50 20.82 -12.79
C PRO A 58 -13.28 21.32 -11.57
N GLU A 59 -14.45 20.73 -11.29
CA GLU A 59 -15.29 21.12 -10.15
C GLU A 59 -14.84 20.52 -8.81
N LEU A 60 -13.94 19.53 -8.82
CA LEU A 60 -13.55 18.78 -7.62
C LEU A 60 -12.47 19.46 -6.78
N ALA A 61 -11.54 20.17 -7.40
CA ALA A 61 -10.47 20.87 -6.71
C ALA A 61 -10.47 22.37 -7.03
N ASP A 62 -9.83 23.18 -6.20
CA ASP A 62 -9.69 24.63 -6.47
C ASP A 62 -8.67 24.89 -7.58
N SER A 63 -7.68 24.01 -7.73
CA SER A 63 -6.72 24.01 -8.84
C SER A 63 -6.45 22.57 -9.27
N THR A 64 -6.60 22.25 -10.55
CA THR A 64 -6.34 20.91 -11.11
C THR A 64 -5.20 21.00 -12.13
N TYR A 65 -4.17 20.18 -11.92
CA TYR A 65 -3.01 20.07 -12.80
C TYR A 65 -3.00 18.70 -13.49
N ILE A 66 -3.06 18.70 -14.82
CA ILE A 66 -2.90 17.49 -15.63
C ILE A 66 -1.45 17.46 -16.10
N GLU A 67 -0.59 16.94 -15.23
CA GLU A 67 0.85 16.98 -15.41
C GLU A 67 1.48 15.62 -15.00
N PRO A 68 2.67 15.28 -15.53
CA PRO A 68 3.37 14.07 -15.14
C PRO A 68 3.64 14.03 -13.63
N ILE A 69 3.36 12.89 -12.99
CA ILE A 69 3.60 12.69 -11.57
C ILE A 69 5.09 12.34 -11.37
N ASN A 70 5.92 13.36 -11.33
CA ASN A 70 7.34 13.25 -11.00
C ASN A 70 7.78 14.48 -10.21
N TRP A 71 8.90 14.36 -9.50
CA TRP A 71 9.37 15.40 -8.60
C TRP A 71 9.63 16.76 -9.28
N LYS A 72 9.97 16.78 -10.59
CA LYS A 72 10.24 18.03 -11.32
C LYS A 72 8.97 18.82 -11.62
N ALA A 73 7.92 18.14 -12.06
CA ALA A 73 6.63 18.76 -12.29
C ALA A 73 5.99 19.17 -10.95
N LEU A 74 6.01 18.28 -9.96
CA LEU A 74 5.50 18.57 -8.63
C LEU A 74 6.20 19.75 -7.98
N LYS A 75 7.52 19.89 -8.12
CA LYS A 75 8.26 21.05 -7.63
C LYS A 75 7.70 22.36 -8.21
N LYS A 76 7.43 22.42 -9.52
CA LYS A 76 6.85 23.61 -10.17
C LYS A 76 5.46 23.93 -9.63
N ILE A 77 4.63 22.92 -9.42
CA ILE A 77 3.30 23.10 -8.84
C ILE A 77 3.41 23.64 -7.41
N ILE A 78 4.33 23.08 -6.61
CA ILE A 78 4.59 23.55 -5.24
C ILE A 78 5.10 24.99 -5.22
N GLU A 79 5.95 25.38 -6.16
CA GLU A 79 6.44 26.76 -6.31
C GLU A 79 5.32 27.78 -6.59
N ILE A 80 4.34 27.37 -7.41
CA ILE A 80 3.19 28.21 -7.81
C ILE A 80 2.16 28.28 -6.69
N GLU A 81 1.70 27.13 -6.21
CA GLU A 81 0.56 27.00 -5.31
C GLU A 81 0.91 27.15 -3.83
N LYS A 82 2.16 26.87 -3.47
CA LYS A 82 2.69 26.93 -2.09
C LYS A 82 1.78 26.21 -1.08
N PRO A 83 1.48 24.93 -1.30
CA PRO A 83 0.64 24.17 -0.38
C PRO A 83 1.31 24.05 0.99
N ASP A 84 0.52 24.05 2.05
CA ASP A 84 1.01 23.79 3.41
C ASP A 84 1.32 22.31 3.62
N ALA A 85 0.55 21.44 2.94
CA ALA A 85 0.69 20.00 3.07
C ALA A 85 0.47 19.26 1.75
N ILE A 86 1.00 18.02 1.70
CA ILE A 86 0.80 17.07 0.61
C ILE A 86 0.16 15.81 1.15
N LEU A 87 -0.89 15.33 0.47
CA LEU A 87 -1.56 14.05 0.72
C LEU A 87 -1.21 13.08 -0.41
N PRO A 88 -0.20 12.22 -0.25
CA PRO A 88 0.25 11.31 -1.30
C PRO A 88 -0.52 9.98 -1.34
N THR A 89 -1.17 9.59 -0.25
CA THR A 89 -1.78 8.26 -0.06
C THR A 89 -2.93 7.97 -1.01
N MET A 90 -3.57 9.00 -1.56
CA MET A 90 -4.65 8.86 -2.55
C MET A 90 -4.14 8.50 -3.96
N GLY A 91 -2.86 8.54 -4.20
CA GLY A 91 -2.22 8.22 -5.47
C GLY A 91 -1.60 6.82 -5.54
N GLY A 92 -1.86 5.96 -4.56
CA GLY A 92 -1.25 4.64 -4.48
C GLY A 92 0.28 4.71 -4.55
N GLN A 93 0.91 3.67 -5.09
CA GLN A 93 2.37 3.60 -5.21
C GLN A 93 2.97 4.78 -5.98
N THR A 94 2.29 5.27 -7.01
CA THR A 94 2.75 6.44 -7.78
C THR A 94 2.85 7.68 -6.91
N GLY A 95 1.83 7.95 -6.10
CA GLY A 95 1.80 9.08 -5.18
C GLY A 95 2.85 8.95 -4.06
N LEU A 96 2.98 7.76 -3.48
CA LEU A 96 3.95 7.47 -2.43
C LEU A 96 5.40 7.62 -2.92
N ASN A 97 5.73 7.05 -4.07
CA ASN A 97 7.06 7.18 -4.68
C ASN A 97 7.39 8.65 -5.00
N ALA A 98 6.42 9.40 -5.52
CA ALA A 98 6.59 10.82 -5.80
C ALA A 98 6.86 11.64 -4.52
N ALA A 99 6.20 11.30 -3.41
CA ALA A 99 6.44 11.94 -2.11
C ALA A 99 7.84 11.63 -1.56
N LEU A 100 8.31 10.39 -1.68
CA LEU A 100 9.67 10.00 -1.31
C LEU A 100 10.72 10.72 -2.16
N ASP A 101 10.48 10.88 -3.45
CA ASP A 101 11.35 11.65 -4.33
C ASP A 101 11.39 13.13 -3.95
N LEU A 102 10.25 13.76 -3.63
CA LEU A 102 10.20 15.14 -3.17
C LEU A 102 11.04 15.35 -1.90
N ASP A 103 11.01 14.41 -0.95
CA ASP A 103 11.85 14.45 0.23
C ASP A 103 13.32 14.24 -0.11
N LYS A 104 13.64 13.21 -0.91
CA LYS A 104 15.01 12.87 -1.36
C LYS A 104 15.72 14.06 -2.03
N TYR A 105 15.00 14.83 -2.83
CA TYR A 105 15.54 16.02 -3.49
C TYR A 105 15.42 17.30 -2.65
N GLY A 106 14.99 17.18 -1.39
CA GLY A 106 14.91 18.30 -0.44
C GLY A 106 13.80 19.31 -0.71
N ILE A 107 12.85 19.00 -1.60
CA ILE A 107 11.78 19.92 -2.02
C ILE A 107 10.83 20.22 -0.87
N LEU A 108 10.45 19.19 -0.09
CA LEU A 108 9.55 19.36 1.05
C LEU A 108 10.15 20.35 2.06
N LYS A 109 11.43 20.22 2.37
CA LYS A 109 12.14 21.11 3.28
C LYS A 109 12.31 22.51 2.70
N GLN A 110 12.63 22.63 1.40
CA GLN A 110 12.82 23.90 0.70
C GLN A 110 11.58 24.80 0.77
N PHE A 111 10.40 24.20 0.63
CA PHE A 111 9.12 24.92 0.60
C PHE A 111 8.34 24.83 1.91
N ASN A 112 8.89 24.17 2.93
CA ASN A 112 8.23 23.93 4.23
C ASN A 112 6.86 23.25 4.09
N VAL A 113 6.80 22.17 3.31
CA VAL A 113 5.57 21.42 3.05
C VAL A 113 5.54 20.15 3.89
N GLU A 114 4.46 19.92 4.63
CA GLU A 114 4.27 18.73 5.47
C GLU A 114 3.68 17.57 4.65
N LEU A 115 4.19 16.36 4.84
CA LEU A 115 3.49 15.15 4.40
C LEU A 115 2.41 14.78 5.42
N ILE A 116 1.16 14.68 4.96
CA ILE A 116 0.01 14.25 5.78
C ILE A 116 -0.50 12.88 5.32
N GLY A 117 -1.17 12.17 6.23
CA GLY A 117 -1.62 10.79 6.00
C GLY A 117 -0.53 9.77 6.31
N ALA A 118 0.65 9.90 5.73
CA ALA A 118 1.81 9.06 6.05
C ALA A 118 3.10 9.89 6.01
N THR A 119 3.97 9.69 7.00
CA THR A 119 5.31 10.27 7.00
C THR A 119 6.23 9.46 6.09
N LYS A 120 7.38 10.04 5.72
CA LYS A 120 8.41 9.33 4.96
C LYS A 120 8.81 8.00 5.62
N GLU A 121 9.05 8.04 6.92
CA GLU A 121 9.47 6.88 7.71
C GLU A 121 8.39 5.80 7.73
N ALA A 122 7.11 6.21 7.80
CA ALA A 122 5.98 5.27 7.74
C ALA A 122 5.85 4.63 6.35
N ILE A 123 6.00 5.43 5.28
CA ILE A 123 5.98 4.93 3.90
C ILE A 123 7.13 3.95 3.68
N ASP A 124 8.36 4.32 4.01
CA ASP A 124 9.55 3.48 3.84
C ASP A 124 9.42 2.15 4.61
N LYS A 125 8.91 2.20 5.85
CA LYS A 125 8.70 1.00 6.67
C LYS A 125 7.57 0.11 6.15
N ALA A 126 6.51 0.69 5.59
CA ALA A 126 5.37 -0.07 5.08
C ALA A 126 5.63 -0.69 3.70
N GLU A 127 6.36 0.01 2.83
CA GLU A 127 6.59 -0.41 1.45
C GLU A 127 7.78 -1.36 1.30
N ASP A 128 8.79 -1.23 2.16
CA ASP A 128 9.94 -2.13 2.19
C ASP A 128 9.57 -3.42 2.92
N ARG A 129 9.57 -4.54 2.19
CA ARG A 129 9.14 -5.85 2.72
C ARG A 129 9.99 -6.35 3.90
N GLU A 130 11.29 -6.09 3.88
CA GLU A 130 12.19 -6.51 4.97
C GLU A 130 11.92 -5.68 6.22
N LYS A 131 11.85 -4.35 6.09
CA LYS A 131 11.53 -3.45 7.19
C LYS A 131 10.13 -3.71 7.77
N PHE A 132 9.16 -4.01 6.90
CA PHE A 132 7.82 -4.40 7.32
C PHE A 132 7.85 -5.70 8.13
N ALA A 133 8.52 -6.75 7.63
CA ALA A 133 8.64 -8.02 8.34
C ALA A 133 9.35 -7.87 9.69
N GLU A 134 10.40 -7.04 9.77
CA GLU A 134 11.08 -6.70 11.04
C GLU A 134 10.14 -5.98 12.01
N ALA A 135 9.36 -5.00 11.52
CA ALA A 135 8.38 -4.28 12.31
C ALA A 135 7.30 -5.22 12.88
N ILE A 136 6.77 -6.13 12.06
CA ILE A 136 5.79 -7.14 12.48
C ILE A 136 6.37 -8.09 13.52
N LYS A 137 7.60 -8.57 13.31
CA LYS A 137 8.29 -9.42 14.27
C LYS A 137 8.56 -8.73 15.61
N LYS A 138 8.89 -7.44 15.58
CA LYS A 138 9.15 -6.63 16.79
C LYS A 138 7.95 -6.54 17.71
N ILE A 139 6.73 -6.51 17.16
CA ILE A 139 5.49 -6.50 17.93
C ILE A 139 4.94 -7.89 18.25
N GLY A 140 5.73 -8.95 17.99
CA GLY A 140 5.40 -10.33 18.32
C GLY A 140 4.38 -10.99 17.38
N LEU A 141 4.14 -10.41 16.21
CA LEU A 141 3.30 -10.99 15.16
C LEU A 141 4.14 -11.75 14.13
N PHE A 142 3.46 -12.49 13.28
CA PHE A 142 4.09 -13.34 12.26
C PHE A 142 3.69 -12.88 10.87
N THR A 143 4.67 -12.93 9.97
CA THR A 143 4.45 -12.86 8.52
C THR A 143 4.67 -14.25 7.91
N PRO A 144 4.13 -14.53 6.72
CA PRO A 144 4.53 -15.71 5.97
C PRO A 144 6.05 -15.76 5.82
N LYS A 145 6.59 -16.96 5.82
CA LYS A 145 8.03 -17.12 5.54
C LYS A 145 8.31 -16.66 4.12
N ALA A 146 9.33 -15.84 3.96
CA ALA A 146 9.70 -15.28 2.68
C ALA A 146 11.17 -14.90 2.65
N GLY A 147 11.73 -14.70 1.45
CA GLY A 147 13.08 -14.20 1.28
C GLY A 147 13.34 -13.68 -0.12
N LEU A 148 14.36 -12.83 -0.24
CA LEU A 148 14.87 -12.27 -1.49
C LEU A 148 16.09 -13.06 -1.96
N ALA A 149 16.12 -13.46 -3.22
CA ALA A 149 17.22 -14.20 -3.84
C ALA A 149 17.70 -13.50 -5.11
N HIS A 150 19.01 -13.46 -5.33
CA HIS A 150 19.64 -12.89 -6.53
C HIS A 150 20.21 -13.96 -7.47
N ASN A 151 20.12 -15.20 -7.07
CA ASN A 151 20.57 -16.35 -7.85
C ASN A 151 19.89 -17.64 -7.37
N LEU A 152 19.97 -18.69 -8.17
CA LEU A 152 19.31 -19.97 -7.89
C LEU A 152 19.80 -20.61 -6.56
N LYS A 153 21.06 -20.43 -6.20
CA LYS A 153 21.61 -20.98 -4.96
C LYS A 153 20.99 -20.34 -3.71
N GLU A 154 20.83 -19.03 -3.71
CA GLU A 154 20.11 -18.30 -2.66
C GLU A 154 18.65 -18.69 -2.62
N ALA A 155 18.01 -18.77 -3.83
CA ALA A 155 16.63 -19.19 -3.98
C ALA A 155 16.39 -20.58 -3.35
N THR A 156 17.24 -21.55 -3.63
CA THR A 156 17.15 -22.91 -3.04
C THR A 156 17.31 -22.91 -1.53
N LYS A 157 18.18 -22.06 -0.98
CA LYS A 157 18.32 -21.93 0.47
C LYS A 157 17.01 -21.40 1.10
N ILE A 158 16.44 -20.35 0.53
CA ILE A 158 15.17 -19.77 1.02
C ILE A 158 14.04 -20.80 0.89
N GLN A 159 13.97 -21.50 -0.24
CA GLN A 159 12.96 -22.54 -0.46
C GLN A 159 13.05 -23.64 0.62
N SER A 160 14.25 -24.03 1.06
CA SER A 160 14.40 -25.03 2.11
C SER A 160 13.79 -24.61 3.46
N GLU A 161 13.68 -23.29 3.72
CA GLU A 161 13.07 -22.73 4.93
C GLU A 161 11.55 -22.49 4.74
N VAL A 162 11.15 -22.11 3.52
CA VAL A 162 9.75 -21.84 3.15
C VAL A 162 8.97 -23.15 2.95
N GLY A 163 9.57 -24.14 2.30
CA GLY A 163 8.92 -25.41 1.92
C GLY A 163 8.16 -25.32 0.61
N PHE A 164 7.51 -26.44 0.24
CA PHE A 164 6.58 -26.51 -0.90
C PHE A 164 5.14 -26.68 -0.40
N PRO A 165 4.15 -26.13 -1.17
CA PRO A 165 4.31 -25.25 -2.30
C PRO A 165 4.80 -23.84 -1.89
N CYS A 166 5.51 -23.15 -2.81
CA CYS A 166 5.95 -21.79 -2.63
C CYS A 166 5.64 -20.93 -3.86
N ILE A 167 5.52 -19.63 -3.64
CA ILE A 167 5.31 -18.63 -4.70
C ILE A 167 6.65 -17.98 -5.03
N ILE A 168 6.95 -17.85 -6.32
CA ILE A 168 8.12 -17.15 -6.83
C ILE A 168 7.64 -15.93 -7.59
N ARG A 169 8.17 -14.76 -7.26
CA ARG A 169 7.82 -13.48 -7.88
C ARG A 169 9.08 -12.70 -8.23
N PRO A 170 9.35 -12.42 -9.52
CA PRO A 170 10.40 -11.51 -9.92
C PRO A 170 10.10 -10.10 -9.41
N ASN A 171 11.13 -9.39 -8.94
CA ASN A 171 10.98 -7.99 -8.57
C ASN A 171 10.86 -7.11 -9.82
N PHE A 172 10.08 -6.02 -9.70
CA PHE A 172 9.88 -5.01 -10.73
C PHE A 172 9.30 -5.52 -12.06
N THR A 173 8.59 -6.66 -12.04
CA THR A 173 7.83 -7.13 -13.20
C THR A 173 6.37 -6.69 -13.09
N MET A 174 5.75 -6.33 -14.23
CA MET A 174 4.36 -5.92 -14.29
C MET A 174 3.43 -7.11 -14.57
N GLY A 175 2.23 -7.07 -13.99
CA GLY A 175 1.17 -8.04 -14.30
C GLY A 175 1.51 -9.49 -13.96
N GLY A 176 2.40 -9.75 -12.98
CA GLY A 176 2.78 -11.10 -12.58
C GLY A 176 3.67 -11.87 -13.57
N SER A 177 4.24 -11.18 -14.56
CA SER A 177 5.14 -11.79 -15.54
C SER A 177 6.31 -12.51 -14.87
N GLY A 178 6.52 -13.79 -15.21
CA GLY A 178 7.56 -14.63 -14.63
C GLY A 178 7.25 -15.19 -13.24
N SER A 179 6.14 -14.79 -12.61
CA SER A 179 5.69 -15.36 -11.34
C SER A 179 5.11 -16.77 -11.55
N GLY A 180 5.16 -17.58 -10.48
CA GLY A 180 4.57 -18.91 -10.50
C GLY A 180 4.52 -19.55 -9.13
N ILE A 181 3.78 -20.64 -9.03
CA ILE A 181 3.72 -21.50 -7.84
C ILE A 181 4.48 -22.77 -8.17
N ALA A 182 5.44 -23.11 -7.33
CA ALA A 182 6.20 -24.34 -7.44
C ALA A 182 5.71 -25.36 -6.41
N TYR A 183 5.41 -26.55 -6.86
CA TYR A 183 5.00 -27.69 -6.01
C TYR A 183 6.12 -28.70 -5.81
N ASN A 184 7.19 -28.63 -6.59
CA ASN A 184 8.35 -29.49 -6.54
C ASN A 184 9.60 -28.76 -7.00
N THR A 185 10.76 -29.40 -6.83
CA THR A 185 12.07 -28.81 -7.12
C THR A 185 12.24 -28.48 -8.59
N GLN A 186 11.74 -29.31 -9.50
CA GLN A 186 11.89 -29.06 -10.95
C GLN A 186 11.12 -27.81 -11.36
N GLU A 187 9.84 -27.69 -10.97
CA GLU A 187 9.05 -26.49 -11.25
C GLU A 187 9.70 -25.24 -10.61
N PHE A 188 10.26 -25.39 -9.41
CA PHE A 188 10.93 -24.31 -8.71
C PHE A 188 12.13 -23.78 -9.51
N GLU A 189 13.00 -24.66 -9.98
CA GLU A 189 14.18 -24.28 -10.76
C GLU A 189 13.78 -23.60 -12.06
N GLU A 190 12.83 -24.17 -12.81
CA GLU A 190 12.33 -23.61 -14.07
C GLU A 190 11.73 -22.19 -13.89
N ILE A 191 10.93 -21.99 -12.83
CA ILE A 191 10.31 -20.68 -12.54
C ILE A 191 11.38 -19.69 -12.06
N CYS A 192 12.33 -20.10 -11.23
CA CYS A 192 13.41 -19.25 -10.75
C CYS A 192 14.31 -18.76 -11.89
N GLU A 193 14.75 -19.65 -12.78
CA GLU A 193 15.59 -19.28 -13.93
C GLU A 193 14.88 -18.27 -14.82
N ARG A 194 13.64 -18.57 -15.22
CA ARG A 194 12.83 -17.64 -16.00
C ARG A 194 12.60 -16.30 -15.31
N GLY A 195 12.36 -16.34 -14.00
CA GLY A 195 12.09 -15.14 -13.21
C GLY A 195 13.32 -14.26 -13.04
N LEU A 196 14.51 -14.84 -12.85
CA LEU A 196 15.78 -14.10 -12.78
C LEU A 196 16.09 -13.40 -14.12
N ASP A 197 15.81 -14.06 -15.23
CA ASP A 197 16.00 -13.49 -16.58
C ASP A 197 15.03 -12.33 -16.87
N LEU A 198 13.82 -12.39 -16.35
CA LEU A 198 12.79 -11.37 -16.55
C LEU A 198 12.89 -10.19 -15.57
N SER A 199 13.51 -10.37 -14.42
CA SER A 199 13.68 -9.31 -13.42
C SER A 199 14.74 -8.31 -13.86
N PRO A 200 14.41 -7.00 -14.00
CA PRO A 200 15.40 -5.98 -14.33
C PRO A 200 16.54 -5.86 -13.32
N THR A 201 16.31 -6.27 -12.09
CA THR A 201 17.29 -6.24 -10.99
C THR A 201 17.89 -7.61 -10.68
N THR A 202 17.52 -8.66 -11.45
CA THR A 202 17.94 -10.05 -11.20
C THR A 202 17.60 -10.49 -9.77
N GLU A 203 16.37 -10.22 -9.34
CA GLU A 203 15.88 -10.51 -8.00
C GLU A 203 14.57 -11.30 -8.04
N LEU A 204 14.48 -12.30 -7.18
CA LEU A 204 13.29 -13.10 -6.94
C LEU A 204 12.85 -12.99 -5.49
N TYR A 205 11.57 -12.82 -5.29
CA TYR A 205 10.93 -12.97 -3.99
C TYR A 205 10.28 -14.35 -3.91
N ILE A 206 10.60 -15.11 -2.87
CA ILE A 206 10.07 -16.46 -2.64
C ILE A 206 9.24 -16.43 -1.37
N ASP A 207 7.96 -16.72 -1.51
CA ASP A 207 6.98 -16.64 -0.43
C ASP A 207 6.38 -18.01 -0.12
N GLN A 208 6.02 -18.22 1.13
CA GLN A 208 5.19 -19.33 1.56
C GLN A 208 3.81 -19.25 0.90
N TYR A 209 3.36 -20.36 0.31
CA TYR A 209 2.05 -20.44 -0.30
C TYR A 209 0.97 -20.68 0.75
N LEU A 210 0.02 -19.74 0.85
CA LEU A 210 -1.05 -19.75 1.85
C LEU A 210 -2.42 -20.16 1.29
N SER A 211 -2.45 -20.92 0.19
CA SER A 211 -3.73 -21.37 -0.38
C SER A 211 -4.56 -22.14 0.63
N GLY A 212 -5.85 -21.87 0.62
CA GLY A 212 -6.79 -22.47 1.54
C GLY A 212 -6.88 -21.82 2.93
N TRP A 213 -6.04 -20.82 3.20
CA TRP A 213 -6.22 -19.97 4.36
C TRP A 213 -7.40 -19.03 4.13
N LYS A 214 -8.05 -18.63 5.21
CA LYS A 214 -9.04 -17.55 5.18
C LYS A 214 -8.35 -16.20 5.13
N GLU A 215 -9.01 -15.26 4.48
CA GLU A 215 -8.55 -13.88 4.38
C GLU A 215 -9.54 -12.95 5.08
N TYR A 216 -9.02 -12.15 5.99
CA TYR A 216 -9.75 -11.10 6.68
C TYR A 216 -9.01 -9.78 6.55
N GLU A 217 -9.77 -8.70 6.51
CA GLU A 217 -9.23 -7.37 6.41
C GLU A 217 -9.80 -6.49 7.53
N MET A 218 -8.99 -5.57 8.01
CA MET A 218 -9.38 -4.60 9.02
C MET A 218 -9.16 -3.19 8.49
N GLU A 219 -10.23 -2.43 8.48
CA GLU A 219 -10.19 -1.00 8.16
C GLU A 219 -9.95 -0.22 9.43
N VAL A 220 -8.82 0.46 9.51
CA VAL A 220 -8.35 1.11 10.74
C VAL A 220 -8.08 2.59 10.50
N VAL A 221 -8.54 3.43 11.43
CA VAL A 221 -8.22 4.86 11.42
C VAL A 221 -7.45 5.20 12.70
N ARG A 222 -6.35 5.92 12.54
CA ARG A 222 -5.53 6.41 13.64
C ARG A 222 -5.20 7.89 13.45
N ASP A 223 -5.31 8.68 14.52
CA ASP A 223 -4.93 10.10 14.53
C ASP A 223 -3.57 10.36 15.19
N LYS A 224 -3.10 11.61 15.15
CA LYS A 224 -1.84 12.04 15.78
C LYS A 224 -1.84 11.93 17.31
N SER A 225 -3.02 11.86 17.94
CA SER A 225 -3.18 11.70 19.39
C SER A 225 -3.28 10.23 19.80
N ASP A 226 -3.01 9.31 18.89
CA ASP A 226 -3.12 7.85 19.06
C ASP A 226 -4.55 7.35 19.33
N ASN A 227 -5.58 8.11 18.98
CA ASN A 227 -6.92 7.57 18.91
C ASN A 227 -6.97 6.62 17.73
N CYS A 228 -7.22 5.35 18.01
CA CYS A 228 -7.19 4.27 17.02
C CYS A 228 -8.49 3.47 17.08
N ILE A 229 -9.20 3.39 15.96
CA ILE A 229 -10.48 2.69 15.86
C ILE A 229 -10.49 1.73 14.67
N ILE A 230 -11.17 0.60 14.83
CA ILE A 230 -11.56 -0.27 13.73
C ILE A 230 -12.86 0.27 13.15
N VAL A 231 -12.84 0.66 11.88
CA VAL A 231 -14.04 1.14 11.17
C VAL A 231 -14.94 -0.04 10.82
N CYS A 232 -14.36 -1.09 10.24
CA CYS A 232 -15.04 -2.36 9.98
C CYS A 232 -14.04 -3.51 9.85
N SER A 233 -14.57 -4.72 9.97
CA SER A 233 -13.88 -5.97 9.60
C SER A 233 -14.51 -6.51 8.32
N ILE A 234 -13.68 -7.04 7.44
CA ILE A 234 -14.10 -7.59 6.14
C ILE A 234 -13.66 -9.05 6.09
N GLU A 235 -14.50 -9.88 5.54
CA GLU A 235 -14.20 -11.29 5.25
C GLU A 235 -14.25 -11.53 3.74
N ASN A 236 -13.17 -12.08 3.18
CA ASN A 236 -13.14 -12.56 1.81
C ASN A 236 -13.57 -14.02 1.81
N PHE A 237 -14.66 -14.34 1.08
CA PHE A 237 -15.17 -15.72 1.01
C PHE A 237 -14.29 -16.63 0.18
N ASP A 238 -13.62 -16.07 -0.82
CA ASP A 238 -12.67 -16.81 -1.61
C ASP A 238 -11.39 -17.07 -0.80
N PRO A 239 -10.71 -18.19 -1.05
CA PRO A 239 -9.49 -18.51 -0.30
C PRO A 239 -8.38 -17.53 -0.61
N MET A 240 -7.44 -17.38 0.33
CA MET A 240 -6.23 -16.58 0.16
C MET A 240 -5.52 -16.90 -1.16
N GLY A 241 -5.18 -15.86 -1.92
CA GLY A 241 -4.56 -15.92 -3.24
C GLY A 241 -5.48 -15.48 -4.38
N VAL A 242 -6.80 -15.34 -4.15
CA VAL A 242 -7.71 -14.61 -5.04
C VAL A 242 -7.56 -13.13 -4.73
N HIS A 243 -7.42 -12.29 -5.78
CA HIS A 243 -7.30 -10.85 -5.59
C HIS A 243 -8.57 -10.29 -4.92
N THR A 244 -8.43 -9.43 -3.92
CA THR A 244 -9.54 -8.85 -3.16
C THR A 244 -10.63 -8.24 -4.05
N GLY A 245 -10.24 -7.56 -5.14
CA GLY A 245 -11.17 -6.98 -6.10
C GLY A 245 -11.99 -8.00 -6.91
N ASP A 246 -11.57 -9.26 -6.92
CA ASP A 246 -12.23 -10.38 -7.62
C ASP A 246 -12.93 -11.34 -6.65
N SER A 247 -12.78 -11.11 -5.34
CA SER A 247 -13.38 -11.94 -4.27
C SER A 247 -14.75 -11.42 -3.85
N ILE A 248 -15.60 -12.32 -3.37
CA ILE A 248 -16.83 -11.95 -2.67
C ILE A 248 -16.45 -11.48 -1.27
N THR A 249 -16.65 -10.22 -0.99
CA THR A 249 -16.33 -9.60 0.29
C THR A 249 -17.58 -9.28 1.10
N VAL A 250 -17.52 -9.50 2.42
CA VAL A 250 -18.62 -9.20 3.34
C VAL A 250 -18.10 -8.38 4.52
N ALA A 251 -18.78 -7.29 4.81
CA ALA A 251 -18.54 -6.44 5.98
C ALA A 251 -19.84 -6.31 6.80
N PRO A 252 -19.80 -6.55 8.12
CA PRO A 252 -18.65 -7.04 8.90
C PRO A 252 -18.38 -8.54 8.67
N ALA A 253 -17.17 -8.99 9.02
CA ALA A 253 -16.79 -10.39 8.97
C ALA A 253 -17.79 -11.27 9.74
N GLN A 254 -18.20 -12.40 9.13
CA GLN A 254 -19.31 -13.22 9.63
C GLN A 254 -18.85 -14.46 10.40
N THR A 255 -17.65 -14.97 10.12
CA THR A 255 -17.21 -16.28 10.64
C THR A 255 -16.13 -16.18 11.71
N LEU A 256 -15.80 -14.97 12.17
CA LEU A 256 -14.90 -14.77 13.30
C LEU A 256 -15.61 -14.99 14.63
N THR A 257 -14.97 -15.71 15.53
CA THR A 257 -15.35 -15.70 16.95
C THR A 257 -14.92 -14.38 17.60
N ASP A 258 -15.53 -13.99 18.70
CA ASP A 258 -15.15 -12.82 19.49
C ASP A 258 -13.65 -12.79 19.80
N LYS A 259 -13.09 -13.95 20.12
CA LYS A 259 -11.68 -14.09 20.49
C LYS A 259 -10.75 -13.80 19.32
N GLU A 260 -11.08 -14.33 18.13
CA GLU A 260 -10.35 -14.10 16.90
C GLU A 260 -10.46 -12.64 16.46
N TYR A 261 -11.66 -12.07 16.51
CA TYR A 261 -11.86 -10.65 16.21
C TYR A 261 -11.04 -9.74 17.13
N GLN A 262 -11.04 -9.97 18.45
CA GLN A 262 -10.25 -9.19 19.40
C GLN A 262 -8.75 -9.32 19.11
N HIS A 263 -8.29 -10.52 18.78
CA HIS A 263 -6.89 -10.72 18.42
C HIS A 263 -6.48 -9.95 17.15
N MET A 264 -7.30 -10.01 16.11
CA MET A 264 -7.08 -9.28 14.86
C MET A 264 -7.12 -7.76 15.07
N ARG A 265 -8.08 -7.28 15.86
CA ARG A 265 -8.18 -5.87 16.24
C ARG A 265 -6.91 -5.39 16.93
N ASP A 266 -6.47 -6.10 17.95
CA ASP A 266 -5.31 -5.72 18.74
C ASP A 266 -4.02 -5.77 17.89
N ALA A 267 -3.90 -6.78 17.02
CA ALA A 267 -2.82 -6.90 16.06
C ALA A 267 -2.79 -5.71 15.07
N SER A 268 -3.95 -5.36 14.51
CA SER A 268 -4.08 -4.24 13.57
C SER A 268 -3.68 -2.90 14.19
N MET A 269 -4.14 -2.63 15.40
CA MET A 269 -3.76 -1.41 16.13
C MET A 269 -2.26 -1.38 16.45
N ALA A 270 -1.67 -2.53 16.83
CA ALA A 270 -0.24 -2.63 17.09
C ALA A 270 0.60 -2.39 15.85
N ILE A 271 0.17 -2.91 14.68
CA ILE A 271 0.82 -2.69 13.38
C ILE A 271 0.83 -1.20 13.04
N LEU A 272 -0.32 -0.51 13.11
CA LEU A 272 -0.38 0.91 12.77
C LEU A 272 0.53 1.76 13.67
N ARG A 273 0.60 1.42 14.97
CA ARG A 273 1.48 2.11 15.92
C ARG A 273 2.95 1.87 15.62
N GLU A 274 3.34 0.64 15.30
CA GLU A 274 4.74 0.31 14.97
C GLU A 274 5.18 0.93 13.63
N ILE A 275 4.32 0.93 12.63
CA ILE A 275 4.59 1.60 11.34
C ILE A 275 4.63 3.12 11.50
N GLY A 276 3.79 3.67 12.39
CA GLY A 276 3.67 5.11 12.59
C GLY A 276 2.69 5.77 11.60
N ALA A 277 1.83 4.99 10.98
CA ALA A 277 0.79 5.52 10.10
C ALA A 277 -0.23 6.35 10.89
N VAL A 278 -0.58 7.51 10.34
CA VAL A 278 -1.59 8.42 10.89
C VAL A 278 -2.54 8.76 9.76
N SER A 279 -3.52 7.92 9.56
CA SER A 279 -4.56 8.04 8.55
C SER A 279 -5.48 6.83 8.63
N TYR A 280 -6.27 6.64 7.59
CA TYR A 280 -6.97 5.41 7.26
C TYR A 280 -5.98 4.39 6.69
N THR A 281 -6.08 3.15 7.12
CA THR A 281 -5.22 2.06 6.66
C THR A 281 -6.02 0.78 6.56
N HIS A 282 -5.84 0.09 5.44
CA HIS A 282 -6.36 -1.23 5.17
C HIS A 282 -5.29 -2.28 5.52
N LEU A 283 -5.67 -3.27 6.31
CA LEU A 283 -4.79 -4.36 6.74
C LEU A 283 -5.39 -5.70 6.39
N THR A 284 -4.70 -6.46 5.57
CA THR A 284 -5.04 -7.84 5.25
C THR A 284 -4.39 -8.80 6.24
N LEU A 285 -5.19 -9.65 6.85
CA LEU A 285 -4.79 -10.60 7.89
C LEU A 285 -5.07 -12.04 7.43
N PRO A 286 -4.08 -12.75 6.88
CA PRO A 286 -4.23 -14.15 6.52
C PRO A 286 -4.40 -15.02 7.77
N THR A 287 -5.39 -15.89 7.76
CA THR A 287 -5.71 -16.74 8.90
C THR A 287 -5.78 -18.20 8.47
N LYS A 288 -4.97 -19.04 9.11
CA LYS A 288 -5.01 -20.48 8.86
C LYS A 288 -6.38 -21.04 9.26
N ARG A 289 -7.03 -21.74 8.32
CA ARG A 289 -8.28 -22.43 8.60
C ARG A 289 -8.01 -23.52 9.65
N ILE A 290 -8.57 -23.35 10.84
CA ILE A 290 -8.63 -24.41 11.83
C ILE A 290 -9.81 -25.30 11.41
N VAL A 291 -9.49 -26.50 10.97
CA VAL A 291 -10.48 -27.55 10.71
C VAL A 291 -10.76 -28.26 12.03
#